data_d63fee4daf7be1e5e3a3b69faff3c6eb
#
_entry.id   d63fee4daf7be1e5e3a3b69faff3c6eb
#
_cell.length_a   1.000
_cell.length_b   1.000
_cell.length_c   1.000
_cell.angle_alpha   90.00
_cell.angle_beta   90.00
_cell.angle_gamma   90.00
#
_symmetry.space_group_name_H-M   'P 1'
#
loop_
_entity.id
_entity.type
_entity.pdbx_description
1 polymer ?
#
loop_
_entity_poly.entity_id
_entity_poly.type
_entity_poly.pdbx_seq_one_letter_code
_entity_poly.pdbx_strand_id
1 'polypeptide(L)'
;MASIFEEHHLCHNSRQLSSEQFCNAEGIYVLDENKFIFNKVIVGQTAKARLKFTNNKKVPCVLFLAIKNIGSKMSRNVEIFDLSPTTLSIHSQSHSFAVVSFTPQTMQLYSAVLEVTMEGTSRTTPTFKTKVLEFDLMGEGNLPSVSVVRPALRNTRENPVLRFRRVLVGRRRTLPLMLLNDGNVPAQVQIDMLDKHGVFTLKPAPGYTCSSIYCTKLEGSTDSDVL
;
A
#
# COMPACT_ATOMS: atom_id res chain seq x y z
N MET A 1 30.69 -12.41 -17.52
CA MET A 1 29.61 -12.28 -16.57
C MET A 1 28.77 -11.07 -16.93
N ALA A 2 27.46 -11.20 -16.98
CA ALA A 2 26.56 -10.08 -17.17
C ALA A 2 26.52 -9.23 -15.89
N SER A 3 26.65 -7.94 -16.00
CA SER A 3 26.39 -7.01 -14.91
C SER A 3 24.91 -6.67 -14.96
N ILE A 4 24.20 -6.89 -13.88
CA ILE A 4 22.75 -6.68 -13.81
C ILE A 4 22.43 -5.27 -13.39
N PHE A 5 23.34 -4.61 -12.73
CA PHE A 5 23.24 -3.26 -12.20
C PHE A 5 24.29 -2.36 -12.81
N GLU A 6 24.03 -1.07 -12.93
CA GLU A 6 24.91 -0.10 -13.58
C GLU A 6 26.29 0.06 -12.94
N GLU A 7 26.52 -0.42 -11.73
CA GLU A 7 27.82 -0.26 -11.08
C GLU A 7 28.66 -1.53 -11.06
N HIS A 8 29.87 -1.40 -11.54
CA HIS A 8 30.92 -2.42 -11.60
C HIS A 8 31.36 -2.98 -10.22
N HIS A 9 30.81 -2.50 -9.13
CA HIS A 9 31.25 -2.86 -7.78
C HIS A 9 30.63 -4.14 -7.21
N LEU A 10 29.72 -4.80 -7.93
CA LEU A 10 29.03 -6.00 -7.44
C LEU A 10 29.84 -7.28 -7.50
N CYS A 11 31.05 -7.27 -8.05
CA CYS A 11 31.91 -8.49 -8.04
C CYS A 11 32.72 -8.68 -6.74
N HIS A 12 32.84 -7.66 -5.88
CA HIS A 12 33.62 -7.79 -4.65
C HIS A 12 32.98 -7.21 -3.38
N ASN A 13 31.91 -6.44 -3.49
CA ASN A 13 31.11 -6.05 -2.34
C ASN A 13 29.64 -5.98 -2.76
N SER A 14 28.98 -7.13 -2.64
CA SER A 14 27.54 -7.24 -2.60
C SER A 14 26.97 -6.15 -1.72
N ARG A 15 26.12 -5.27 -2.18
CA ARG A 15 25.17 -4.61 -1.28
C ARG A 15 24.69 -3.20 -1.64
N GLN A 16 24.80 -2.74 -2.87
CA GLN A 16 24.25 -1.41 -3.16
C GLN A 16 23.30 -1.45 -4.36
N LEU A 17 22.01 -1.67 -4.09
CA LEU A 17 20.97 -1.26 -5.01
C LEU A 17 20.80 0.26 -4.86
N SER A 18 21.01 1.00 -5.95
CA SER A 18 20.73 2.43 -5.95
C SER A 18 19.22 2.66 -6.00
N SER A 19 18.75 3.79 -5.48
CA SER A 19 17.34 4.20 -5.56
C SER A 19 16.81 4.26 -7.01
N GLU A 20 17.69 4.39 -8.00
CA GLU A 20 17.38 4.39 -9.43
C GLU A 20 16.89 3.04 -9.98
N GLN A 21 17.11 1.96 -9.23
CA GLN A 21 16.65 0.62 -9.61
C GLN A 21 15.17 0.39 -9.28
N PHE A 22 14.62 1.19 -8.37
CA PHE A 22 13.21 1.18 -8.01
C PHE A 22 12.47 2.31 -8.72
N CYS A 23 11.93 2.02 -9.89
CA CYS A 23 11.10 2.97 -10.64
C CYS A 23 9.65 2.89 -10.17
N ASN A 24 9.02 4.03 -9.88
CA ASN A 24 7.61 4.09 -9.44
C ASN A 24 7.31 3.18 -8.24
N ALA A 25 8.16 3.22 -7.21
CA ALA A 25 8.02 2.38 -6.04
C ALA A 25 7.14 3.03 -4.96
N GLU A 26 6.17 2.29 -4.47
CA GLU A 26 5.36 2.67 -3.30
C GLU A 26 6.09 2.24 -2.01
N GLY A 27 7.35 2.65 -1.85
CA GLY A 27 8.20 2.29 -0.72
C GLY A 27 9.59 2.89 -0.83
N ILE A 28 10.45 2.50 0.11
CA ILE A 28 11.81 3.02 0.26
C ILE A 28 12.79 1.86 0.34
N TYR A 29 13.89 1.95 -0.42
CA TYR A 29 15.03 1.05 -0.25
C TYR A 29 16.01 1.62 0.77
N VAL A 30 16.25 0.87 1.85
CA VAL A 30 17.20 1.22 2.92
C VAL A 30 18.52 0.53 2.62
N LEU A 31 19.49 1.31 2.14
CA LEU A 31 20.75 0.80 1.64
C LEU A 31 21.57 0.07 2.71
N ASP A 32 21.73 0.68 3.89
CA ASP A 32 22.55 0.15 4.98
C ASP A 32 22.02 -1.19 5.53
N GLU A 33 20.73 -1.42 5.39
CA GLU A 33 20.07 -2.63 5.88
C GLU A 33 19.75 -3.62 4.77
N ASN A 34 20.04 -3.27 3.51
CA ASN A 34 19.78 -4.08 2.33
C ASN A 34 18.34 -4.58 2.27
N LYS A 35 17.38 -3.68 2.50
CA LYS A 35 15.96 -4.01 2.53
C LYS A 35 15.11 -2.99 1.80
N PHE A 36 14.02 -3.45 1.20
CA PHE A 36 12.97 -2.61 0.65
C PHE A 36 11.74 -2.64 1.55
N ILE A 37 11.28 -1.46 1.95
CA ILE A 37 10.13 -1.30 2.84
C ILE A 37 8.99 -0.66 2.07
N PHE A 38 7.87 -1.39 1.93
CA PHE A 38 6.64 -0.81 1.43
C PHE A 38 6.05 0.16 2.45
N ASN A 39 5.73 1.38 1.98
CA ASN A 39 5.15 2.39 2.84
C ASN A 39 3.70 2.05 3.16
N LYS A 40 3.28 2.30 4.38
CA LYS A 40 1.92 2.38 4.96
C LYS A 40 0.80 1.89 4.03
N VAL A 41 0.71 0.58 3.81
CA VAL A 41 -0.25 -0.01 2.90
C VAL A 41 -1.54 -0.36 3.65
N ILE A 42 -2.68 0.05 3.11
CA ILE A 42 -3.98 -0.30 3.69
C ILE A 42 -4.24 -1.80 3.48
N VAL A 43 -4.71 -2.47 4.52
CA VAL A 43 -5.13 -3.89 4.46
C VAL A 43 -6.07 -4.11 3.28
N GLY A 44 -5.76 -5.11 2.45
CA GLY A 44 -6.50 -5.45 1.23
C GLY A 44 -6.14 -4.60 -0.01
N GLN A 45 -5.33 -3.55 0.12
CA GLN A 45 -4.81 -2.81 -1.02
C GLN A 45 -3.43 -3.32 -1.43
N THR A 46 -3.10 -3.14 -2.70
CA THR A 46 -1.83 -3.60 -3.27
C THR A 46 -0.92 -2.41 -3.56
N ALA A 47 0.25 -2.39 -2.93
CA ALA A 47 1.36 -1.51 -3.26
C ALA A 47 2.33 -2.20 -4.22
N LYS A 48 2.99 -1.44 -5.11
CA LYS A 48 3.86 -1.98 -6.15
C LYS A 48 5.21 -1.28 -6.17
N ALA A 49 6.26 -2.07 -6.38
CA ALA A 49 7.60 -1.59 -6.64
C ALA A 49 8.12 -2.18 -7.96
N ARG A 50 8.64 -1.35 -8.84
CA ARG A 50 9.18 -1.75 -10.13
C ARG A 50 10.70 -1.76 -10.07
N LEU A 51 11.29 -2.95 -10.24
CA LEU A 51 12.73 -3.17 -10.29
C LEU A 51 13.24 -3.14 -11.74
N LYS A 52 14.32 -2.40 -11.99
CA LYS A 52 15.03 -2.36 -13.27
C LYS A 52 16.27 -3.23 -13.19
N PHE A 53 16.42 -4.16 -14.13
CA PHE A 53 17.61 -5.00 -14.29
C PHE A 53 18.29 -4.65 -15.62
N THR A 54 19.56 -4.28 -15.55
CA THR A 54 20.32 -3.85 -16.72
C THR A 54 21.46 -4.82 -17.02
N ASN A 55 21.61 -5.22 -18.27
CA ASN A 55 22.71 -6.03 -18.76
C ASN A 55 23.68 -5.16 -19.58
N ASN A 56 24.76 -4.71 -18.95
CA ASN A 56 25.80 -3.89 -19.58
C ASN A 56 26.87 -4.72 -20.35
N LYS A 57 26.67 -6.05 -20.45
CA LYS A 57 27.61 -6.95 -21.13
C LYS A 57 27.14 -7.26 -22.56
N LYS A 58 28.07 -7.78 -23.36
CA LYS A 58 27.82 -8.13 -24.77
C LYS A 58 27.09 -9.47 -24.94
N VAL A 59 26.88 -10.22 -23.87
CA VAL A 59 26.20 -11.53 -23.88
C VAL A 59 24.84 -11.42 -23.23
N PRO A 60 23.78 -11.98 -23.84
CA PRO A 60 22.48 -12.02 -23.20
C PRO A 60 22.52 -12.87 -21.92
N CYS A 61 21.64 -12.58 -20.98
CA CYS A 61 21.53 -13.34 -19.73
C CYS A 61 20.08 -13.64 -19.39
N VAL A 62 19.89 -14.71 -18.61
CA VAL A 62 18.57 -15.10 -18.06
C VAL A 62 18.65 -15.02 -16.55
N LEU A 63 17.74 -14.28 -15.96
CA LEU A 63 17.58 -14.12 -14.52
C LEU A 63 16.36 -14.89 -14.05
N PHE A 64 16.49 -15.54 -12.92
CA PHE A 64 15.39 -16.16 -12.19
C PHE A 64 15.21 -15.41 -10.88
N LEU A 65 14.01 -14.95 -10.64
CA LEU A 65 13.62 -14.18 -9.48
C LEU A 65 12.69 -15.02 -8.63
N ALA A 66 12.89 -15.01 -7.32
CA ALA A 66 12.07 -15.75 -6.37
C ALA A 66 11.89 -14.96 -5.09
N ILE A 67 10.69 -15.03 -4.49
CA ILE A 67 10.43 -14.52 -3.16
C ILE A 67 10.38 -15.72 -2.21
N LYS A 68 11.16 -15.63 -1.13
CA LYS A 68 11.21 -16.60 -0.05
C LYS A 68 10.57 -16.00 1.19
N ASN A 69 9.45 -16.55 1.63
CA ASN A 69 8.78 -16.09 2.85
C ASN A 69 9.56 -16.55 4.08
N ILE A 70 9.84 -15.62 5.00
CA ILE A 70 10.53 -15.90 6.25
C ILE A 70 9.46 -16.10 7.34
N GLY A 71 9.34 -17.34 7.82
CA GLY A 71 8.76 -17.64 9.14
C GLY A 71 7.25 -17.62 9.31
N SER A 72 6.43 -17.50 8.29
CA SER A 72 4.99 -17.60 8.49
C SER A 72 4.44 -18.97 8.10
N LYS A 73 3.91 -19.68 9.10
CA LYS A 73 2.94 -20.77 8.91
C LYS A 73 1.61 -20.21 8.41
N MET A 74 1.63 -19.28 7.44
CA MET A 74 0.40 -18.67 6.98
C MET A 74 -0.31 -19.54 5.95
N SER A 75 -1.61 -19.45 6.02
CA SER A 75 -2.62 -20.02 5.16
C SER A 75 -2.14 -20.18 3.71
N ARG A 76 -2.21 -21.37 3.19
CA ARG A 76 -1.61 -21.84 1.92
C ARG A 76 -2.12 -21.15 0.65
N ASN A 77 -2.97 -20.14 0.72
CA ASN A 77 -3.70 -19.62 -0.44
C ASN A 77 -3.63 -18.11 -0.68
N VAL A 78 -2.85 -17.34 0.09
CA VAL A 78 -2.76 -15.90 -0.12
C VAL A 78 -1.31 -15.47 -0.17
N GLU A 79 -0.88 -15.06 -1.35
CA GLU A 79 0.45 -14.48 -1.54
C GLU A 79 0.43 -13.03 -1.06
N ILE A 80 1.19 -12.76 0.01
CA ILE A 80 1.33 -11.41 0.59
C ILE A 80 2.27 -10.57 -0.27
N PHE A 81 3.38 -11.18 -0.70
CA PHE A 81 4.27 -10.62 -1.71
C PHE A 81 4.17 -11.45 -2.98
N ASP A 82 3.98 -10.76 -4.10
CA ASP A 82 3.93 -11.39 -5.42
C ASP A 82 4.99 -10.75 -6.33
N LEU A 83 5.44 -11.50 -7.32
CA LEU A 83 6.52 -11.11 -8.21
C LEU A 83 6.20 -11.51 -9.66
N SER A 84 6.23 -10.54 -10.54
CA SER A 84 5.96 -10.77 -11.95
C SER A 84 6.86 -9.91 -12.86
N PRO A 85 7.50 -10.51 -13.87
CA PRO A 85 7.68 -11.93 -14.12
C PRO A 85 8.74 -12.56 -13.21
N THR A 86 8.71 -13.88 -13.06
CA THR A 86 9.70 -14.65 -12.28
C THR A 86 10.96 -14.99 -13.08
N THR A 87 10.93 -14.80 -14.41
CA THR A 87 12.06 -15.04 -15.30
C THR A 87 12.22 -13.86 -16.26
N LEU A 88 13.43 -13.34 -16.35
CA LEU A 88 13.76 -12.24 -17.24
C LEU A 88 14.88 -12.65 -18.20
N SER A 89 14.63 -12.56 -19.50
CA SER A 89 15.66 -12.65 -20.53
C SER A 89 16.08 -11.22 -20.90
N ILE A 90 17.35 -10.89 -20.71
CA ILE A 90 17.88 -9.55 -20.96
C ILE A 90 18.95 -9.63 -22.04
N HIS A 91 18.68 -8.99 -23.17
CA HIS A 91 19.64 -8.91 -24.26
C HIS A 91 20.91 -8.13 -23.88
N SER A 92 21.96 -8.26 -24.68
CA SER A 92 23.18 -7.46 -24.52
C SER A 92 22.85 -5.96 -24.58
N GLN A 93 23.46 -5.15 -23.71
CA GLN A 93 23.30 -3.68 -23.66
C GLN A 93 21.84 -3.23 -23.53
N SER A 94 21.03 -4.01 -22.83
CA SER A 94 19.59 -3.77 -22.65
C SER A 94 19.17 -3.90 -21.19
N HIS A 95 17.91 -3.57 -20.91
CA HIS A 95 17.33 -3.71 -19.58
C HIS A 95 15.94 -4.36 -19.64
N SER A 96 15.50 -4.88 -18.53
CA SER A 96 14.16 -5.43 -18.33
C SER A 96 13.63 -5.10 -16.93
N PHE A 97 12.35 -5.32 -16.71
CA PHE A 97 11.70 -4.94 -15.46
C PHE A 97 10.97 -6.12 -14.83
N ALA A 98 10.97 -6.15 -13.51
CA ALA A 98 10.04 -6.97 -12.71
C ALA A 98 9.27 -6.07 -11.74
N VAL A 99 8.09 -6.51 -11.38
CA VAL A 99 7.23 -5.83 -10.40
C VAL A 99 7.08 -6.71 -9.18
N VAL A 100 7.41 -6.16 -8.03
CA VAL A 100 7.10 -6.75 -6.73
C VAL A 100 5.85 -6.06 -6.21
N SER A 101 4.86 -6.81 -5.80
CA SER A 101 3.64 -6.30 -5.17
C SER A 101 3.50 -6.82 -3.75
N PHE A 102 2.91 -5.98 -2.90
CA PHE A 102 2.63 -6.26 -1.50
C PHE A 102 1.16 -6.02 -1.20
N THR A 103 0.46 -7.05 -0.71
CA THR A 103 -0.97 -7.00 -0.38
C THR A 103 -1.21 -7.53 1.04
N PRO A 104 -1.15 -6.66 2.07
CA PRO A 104 -1.36 -7.09 3.44
C PRO A 104 -2.81 -7.56 3.68
N GLN A 105 -2.98 -8.68 4.37
CA GLN A 105 -4.28 -9.24 4.70
C GLN A 105 -4.77 -8.84 6.10
N THR A 106 -3.85 -8.49 6.97
CA THR A 106 -4.11 -8.09 8.34
C THR A 106 -3.18 -6.97 8.77
N MET A 107 -3.50 -6.33 9.90
CA MET A 107 -2.72 -5.28 10.53
C MET A 107 -1.50 -5.89 11.25
N GLN A 108 -0.46 -6.21 10.50
CA GLN A 108 0.79 -6.77 11.02
C GLN A 108 1.97 -6.47 10.11
N LEU A 109 3.18 -6.70 10.62
CA LEU A 109 4.40 -6.63 9.86
C LEU A 109 4.61 -7.95 9.09
N TYR A 110 4.98 -7.83 7.81
CA TYR A 110 5.32 -8.92 6.93
C TYR A 110 6.76 -8.78 6.47
N SER A 111 7.44 -9.92 6.31
CA SER A 111 8.81 -9.97 5.78
C SER A 111 8.99 -11.14 4.83
N ALA A 112 9.81 -10.93 3.81
CA ALA A 112 10.22 -11.93 2.84
C ALA A 112 11.61 -11.59 2.32
N VAL A 113 12.25 -12.51 1.60
CA VAL A 113 13.52 -12.27 0.92
C VAL A 113 13.30 -12.38 -0.58
N LEU A 114 13.70 -11.37 -1.33
CA LEU A 114 13.82 -11.47 -2.78
C LEU A 114 15.21 -11.96 -3.13
N GLU A 115 15.28 -13.06 -3.87
CA GLU A 115 16.51 -13.63 -4.39
C GLU A 115 16.50 -13.61 -5.91
N VAL A 116 17.61 -13.18 -6.50
CA VAL A 116 17.83 -13.21 -7.94
C VAL A 116 19.01 -14.11 -8.24
N THR A 117 18.77 -15.10 -9.09
CA THR A 117 19.80 -16.01 -9.57
C THR A 117 19.97 -15.88 -11.09
N MET A 118 21.16 -16.14 -11.57
CA MET A 118 21.47 -16.14 -12.99
C MET A 118 21.93 -17.54 -13.42
N GLU A 119 21.47 -17.98 -14.56
CA GLU A 119 21.97 -19.21 -15.17
C GLU A 119 23.36 -19.01 -15.75
N GLY A 120 24.30 -19.80 -15.25
CA GLY A 120 25.66 -19.87 -15.75
C GLY A 120 25.82 -21.09 -16.67
N THR A 121 26.31 -20.88 -17.88
CA THR A 121 26.71 -21.97 -18.78
C THR A 121 28.21 -22.14 -18.70
N SER A 122 28.65 -23.31 -18.24
CA SER A 122 30.04 -23.76 -18.40
C SER A 122 30.11 -24.88 -19.43
N ARG A 123 31.15 -24.90 -20.24
CA ARG A 123 31.34 -25.96 -21.24
C ARG A 123 31.59 -27.35 -20.64
N THR A 124 31.88 -27.42 -19.34
CA THR A 124 32.30 -28.64 -18.64
C THR A 124 31.45 -29.08 -17.47
N THR A 125 30.47 -28.28 -17.06
CA THR A 125 29.60 -28.58 -15.91
C THR A 125 28.14 -28.33 -16.25
N PRO A 126 27.22 -29.10 -15.64
CA PRO A 126 25.78 -28.84 -15.81
C PRO A 126 25.43 -27.41 -15.37
N THR A 127 24.37 -26.90 -15.94
CA THR A 127 23.83 -25.56 -15.64
C THR A 127 23.78 -25.33 -14.14
N PHE A 128 24.53 -24.35 -13.64
CA PHE A 128 24.50 -23.93 -12.26
C PHE A 128 23.85 -22.57 -12.14
N LYS A 129 23.07 -22.38 -11.09
CA LYS A 129 22.47 -21.08 -10.77
C LYS A 129 23.39 -20.33 -9.80
N THR A 130 23.83 -19.18 -10.19
CA THR A 130 24.62 -18.30 -9.33
C THR A 130 23.72 -17.22 -8.75
N LYS A 131 23.71 -17.09 -7.44
CA LYS A 131 23.03 -15.99 -6.76
C LYS A 131 23.72 -14.68 -7.09
N VAL A 132 22.94 -13.74 -7.59
CA VAL A 132 23.44 -12.44 -8.04
C VAL A 132 23.05 -11.34 -7.10
N LEU A 133 21.83 -11.41 -6.54
CA LEU A 133 21.27 -10.42 -5.67
C LEU A 133 20.36 -11.08 -4.62
N GLU A 134 20.34 -10.50 -3.43
CA GLU A 134 19.39 -10.81 -2.38
C GLU A 134 19.16 -9.58 -1.53
N PHE A 135 17.91 -9.30 -1.18
CA PHE A 135 17.54 -8.28 -0.20
C PHE A 135 16.21 -8.60 0.46
N ASP A 136 16.00 -8.01 1.63
CA ASP A 136 14.78 -8.18 2.39
C ASP A 136 13.65 -7.31 1.84
N LEU A 137 12.46 -7.88 1.76
CA LEU A 137 11.19 -7.19 1.52
C LEU A 137 10.46 -7.07 2.84
N MET A 138 10.03 -5.87 3.18
CA MET A 138 9.24 -5.61 4.37
C MET A 138 8.02 -4.78 4.03
N GLY A 139 6.94 -4.96 4.77
CA GLY A 139 5.75 -4.14 4.64
C GLY A 139 4.84 -4.32 5.84
N GLU A 140 4.10 -3.27 6.19
CA GLU A 140 3.14 -3.27 7.28
C GLU A 140 1.74 -3.02 6.75
N GLY A 141 0.80 -3.89 7.15
CA GLY A 141 -0.62 -3.69 6.91
C GLY A 141 -1.19 -2.69 7.90
N ASN A 142 -1.87 -1.66 7.41
CA ASN A 142 -2.44 -0.59 8.22
C ASN A 142 -3.93 -0.46 7.96
N LEU A 143 -4.68 -0.01 8.97
CA LEU A 143 -6.07 0.40 8.85
C LEU A 143 -6.22 1.86 9.27
N PRO A 144 -7.12 2.62 8.63
CA PRO A 144 -7.42 3.96 9.08
C PRO A 144 -8.16 3.91 10.42
N SER A 145 -7.90 4.89 11.28
CA SER A 145 -8.57 5.05 12.58
C SER A 145 -9.22 6.42 12.62
N VAL A 146 -10.56 6.46 12.62
CA VAL A 146 -11.30 7.71 12.64
C VAL A 146 -12.14 7.81 13.90
N SER A 147 -11.95 8.88 14.64
CA SER A 147 -12.70 9.18 15.86
C SER A 147 -13.51 10.48 15.74
N VAL A 148 -14.63 10.55 16.47
CA VAL A 148 -15.42 11.79 16.55
C VAL A 148 -14.93 12.60 17.76
N VAL A 149 -14.23 13.69 17.49
CA VAL A 149 -13.70 14.62 18.50
C VAL A 149 -14.78 15.59 18.97
N ARG A 150 -15.62 16.07 18.07
CA ARG A 150 -16.79 16.89 18.40
C ARG A 150 -18.02 16.33 17.71
N PRO A 151 -19.13 16.24 18.43
CA PRO A 151 -19.41 16.71 19.79
C PRO A 151 -18.72 15.86 20.87
N ALA A 152 -18.34 16.52 21.96
CA ALA A 152 -17.81 15.82 23.15
C ALA A 152 -18.90 15.14 23.98
N LEU A 153 -20.17 15.59 23.84
CA LEU A 153 -21.31 14.98 24.55
C LEU A 153 -21.53 13.56 24.03
N ARG A 154 -21.68 12.62 24.96
CA ARG A 154 -21.99 11.21 24.68
C ARG A 154 -23.32 10.84 25.30
N ASN A 155 -24.01 9.88 24.70
CA ASN A 155 -25.19 9.27 25.32
C ASN A 155 -24.78 8.11 26.25
N THR A 156 -25.76 7.43 26.84
CA THR A 156 -25.55 6.26 27.73
C THR A 156 -24.88 5.06 27.04
N ARG A 157 -24.81 5.05 25.71
CA ARG A 157 -24.13 4.03 24.87
C ARG A 157 -22.80 4.53 24.27
N GLU A 158 -22.22 5.58 24.88
CA GLU A 158 -20.96 6.22 24.43
C GLU A 158 -21.00 6.83 22.99
N ASN A 159 -22.19 6.88 22.36
CA ASN A 159 -22.30 7.49 21.03
C ASN A 159 -22.26 9.04 21.12
N PRO A 160 -21.57 9.73 20.20
CA PRO A 160 -21.53 11.18 20.14
C PRO A 160 -22.92 11.76 19.85
N VAL A 161 -23.28 12.85 20.55
CA VAL A 161 -24.60 13.48 20.44
C VAL A 161 -24.45 14.98 20.13
N LEU A 162 -24.91 15.40 18.96
CA LEU A 162 -25.12 16.81 18.62
C LEU A 162 -26.47 17.27 19.16
N ARG A 163 -26.47 17.97 20.31
CA ARG A 163 -27.69 18.47 20.94
C ARG A 163 -27.95 19.91 20.52
N PHE A 164 -28.95 20.13 19.68
CA PHE A 164 -29.49 21.45 19.42
C PHE A 164 -30.42 21.87 20.54
N ARG A 165 -30.17 23.04 21.14
CA ARG A 165 -31.13 23.66 22.10
C ARG A 165 -32.33 24.16 21.31
N ARG A 166 -33.36 24.65 22.02
CA ARG A 166 -34.57 25.24 21.40
C ARG A 166 -34.17 26.27 20.33
N VAL A 167 -34.68 26.08 19.15
CA VAL A 167 -34.49 26.96 18.00
C VAL A 167 -35.87 27.46 17.56
N LEU A 168 -36.01 28.77 17.34
CA LEU A 168 -37.24 29.33 16.82
C LEU A 168 -37.53 28.81 15.42
N VAL A 169 -38.80 28.58 15.11
CA VAL A 169 -39.25 28.17 13.78
C VAL A 169 -38.72 29.16 12.74
N GLY A 170 -38.19 28.65 11.62
CA GLY A 170 -37.56 29.45 10.56
C GLY A 170 -36.12 29.92 10.85
N ARG A 171 -35.60 29.70 12.06
CA ARG A 171 -34.18 29.99 12.38
C ARG A 171 -33.30 28.76 12.24
N ARG A 172 -32.04 29.00 11.89
CA ARG A 172 -31.02 27.95 11.76
C ARG A 172 -29.98 28.05 12.86
N ARG A 173 -29.48 26.92 13.31
CA ARG A 173 -28.36 26.83 14.25
C ARG A 173 -27.36 25.80 13.72
N THR A 174 -26.09 26.15 13.74
CA THR A 174 -25.00 25.28 13.31
C THR A 174 -24.21 24.79 14.51
N LEU A 175 -23.86 23.51 14.53
CA LEU A 175 -22.94 22.92 15.49
C LEU A 175 -21.81 22.20 14.74
N PRO A 176 -20.57 22.25 15.24
CA PRO A 176 -19.46 21.61 14.57
C PRO A 176 -19.49 20.08 14.76
N LEU A 177 -19.27 19.33 13.68
CA LEU A 177 -18.87 17.93 13.68
C LEU A 177 -17.39 17.88 13.32
N MET A 178 -16.56 17.34 14.22
CA MET A 178 -15.12 17.21 13.99
C MET A 178 -14.72 15.75 14.05
N LEU A 179 -14.16 15.26 12.98
CA LEU A 179 -13.57 13.94 12.85
C LEU A 179 -12.04 14.08 12.86
N LEU A 180 -11.37 13.15 13.49
CA LEU A 180 -9.92 13.04 13.52
C LEU A 180 -9.52 11.67 13.00
N ASN A 181 -8.63 11.64 12.03
CA ASN A 181 -7.92 10.42 11.65
C ASN A 181 -6.61 10.38 12.44
N ASP A 182 -6.54 9.53 13.45
CA ASP A 182 -5.34 9.28 14.26
C ASP A 182 -4.58 8.02 13.79
N GLY A 183 -5.01 7.40 12.68
CA GLY A 183 -4.34 6.29 12.03
C GLY A 183 -3.15 6.73 11.17
N ASN A 184 -2.34 5.76 10.78
CA ASN A 184 -1.14 5.95 9.98
C ASN A 184 -1.39 6.06 8.47
N VAL A 185 -2.63 5.81 8.04
CA VAL A 185 -3.04 5.81 6.63
C VAL A 185 -4.24 6.72 6.41
N PRO A 186 -4.43 7.26 5.19
CA PRO A 186 -5.58 8.07 4.87
C PRO A 186 -6.89 7.31 5.11
N ALA A 187 -7.91 8.04 5.60
CA ALA A 187 -9.25 7.52 5.79
C ALA A 187 -10.23 8.16 4.81
N GLN A 188 -11.01 7.35 4.12
CA GLN A 188 -12.20 7.82 3.42
C GLN A 188 -13.39 7.72 4.36
N VAL A 189 -14.11 8.84 4.55
CA VAL A 189 -15.27 8.90 5.44
C VAL A 189 -16.49 9.28 4.62
N GLN A 190 -17.50 8.43 4.68
CA GLN A 190 -18.82 8.71 4.15
C GLN A 190 -19.76 8.98 5.31
N ILE A 191 -20.56 10.05 5.22
CA ILE A 191 -21.54 10.41 6.25
C ILE A 191 -22.92 10.33 5.62
N ASP A 192 -23.71 9.35 6.05
CA ASP A 192 -25.09 9.17 5.64
C ASP A 192 -26.03 9.78 6.68
N MET A 193 -26.92 10.66 6.24
CA MET A 193 -27.90 11.31 7.13
C MET A 193 -29.25 10.64 7.03
N LEU A 194 -29.66 10.00 8.12
CA LEU A 194 -31.00 9.43 8.29
C LEU A 194 -31.93 10.48 8.92
N ASP A 195 -32.44 11.38 8.09
CA ASP A 195 -33.32 12.47 8.53
C ASP A 195 -34.67 12.40 7.76
N LYS A 196 -35.67 11.76 8.37
CA LYS A 196 -37.00 11.59 7.78
C LYS A 196 -37.71 12.91 7.46
N HIS A 197 -37.37 13.99 8.15
CA HIS A 197 -38.06 15.29 8.02
C HIS A 197 -37.25 16.33 7.24
N GLY A 198 -36.01 16.03 6.84
CA GLY A 198 -35.16 16.94 6.08
C GLY A 198 -34.80 18.21 6.81
N VAL A 199 -34.78 18.19 8.16
CA VAL A 199 -34.50 19.36 8.99
C VAL A 199 -33.02 19.62 9.25
N PHE A 200 -32.16 18.59 9.03
CA PHE A 200 -30.73 18.71 9.21
C PHE A 200 -30.02 18.83 7.85
N THR A 201 -28.95 19.61 7.84
CA THR A 201 -28.06 19.70 6.69
C THR A 201 -26.62 19.61 7.17
N LEU A 202 -25.77 18.87 6.45
CA LEU A 202 -24.35 18.83 6.67
C LEU A 202 -23.67 19.72 5.63
N LYS A 203 -22.73 20.56 6.06
CA LYS A 203 -21.96 21.45 5.20
C LYS A 203 -20.50 21.39 5.59
N PRO A 204 -19.56 21.47 4.61
CA PRO A 204 -18.15 21.66 4.91
C PRO A 204 -17.93 22.91 5.75
N ALA A 205 -17.01 22.87 6.71
CA ALA A 205 -16.62 24.07 7.44
C ALA A 205 -15.73 24.94 6.55
N PRO A 206 -15.91 26.29 6.56
CA PRO A 206 -15.07 27.18 5.80
C PRO A 206 -13.61 27.08 6.28
N GLY A 207 -12.66 27.03 5.33
CA GLY A 207 -11.23 26.98 5.61
C GLY A 207 -10.64 25.58 5.88
N TYR A 208 -11.44 24.53 5.87
CA TYR A 208 -10.97 23.15 5.91
C TYR A 208 -11.14 22.49 4.55
N THR A 209 -10.04 22.20 3.89
CA THR A 209 -10.04 21.41 2.65
C THR A 209 -10.24 19.94 3.02
N CYS A 210 -11.48 19.49 3.01
CA CYS A 210 -11.80 18.06 3.10
C CYS A 210 -11.65 17.43 1.72
N SER A 211 -10.53 16.84 1.44
CA SER A 211 -10.27 16.13 0.19
C SER A 211 -11.05 14.82 0.03
N SER A 212 -11.80 14.36 1.03
CA SER A 212 -12.44 13.04 0.99
C SER A 212 -13.67 12.88 1.91
N ILE A 213 -14.51 13.88 2.09
CA ILE A 213 -15.81 13.69 2.76
C ILE A 213 -16.91 13.69 1.71
N TYR A 214 -17.50 12.55 1.47
CA TYR A 214 -18.70 12.40 0.65
C TYR A 214 -19.93 12.44 1.57
N CYS A 215 -20.82 13.40 1.35
CA CYS A 215 -22.12 13.45 2.04
C CYS A 215 -23.18 12.99 1.05
N THR A 216 -23.79 11.84 1.28
CA THR A 216 -24.98 11.41 0.55
C THR A 216 -26.21 11.69 1.39
N LYS A 217 -27.20 12.35 0.80
CA LYS A 217 -28.54 12.48 1.34
C LYS A 217 -29.31 11.28 0.82
N LEU A 218 -29.65 10.34 1.68
CA LEU A 218 -30.64 9.32 1.33
C LEU A 218 -32.00 10.03 1.24
N GLU A 219 -32.49 10.24 0.03
CA GLU A 219 -33.88 10.58 -0.17
C GLU A 219 -34.71 9.37 0.24
N GLY A 220 -35.54 9.58 1.27
CA GLY A 220 -36.42 8.54 1.76
C GLY A 220 -37.33 8.07 0.62
N SER A 221 -37.34 6.77 0.34
CA SER A 221 -38.37 6.18 -0.50
C SER A 221 -39.73 6.55 0.10
N THR A 222 -40.49 7.30 -0.62
CA THR A 222 -41.94 7.46 -0.39
C THR A 222 -42.60 6.14 -0.70
N ASP A 223 -42.73 5.28 0.30
CA ASP A 223 -43.76 4.27 0.31
C ASP A 223 -45.11 4.99 0.52
N SER A 224 -45.70 5.42 -0.56
CA SER A 224 -47.10 5.61 -0.69
C SER A 224 -47.70 4.23 -0.92
N ASP A 225 -48.14 3.59 0.17
CA ASP A 225 -49.28 2.64 0.12
C ASP A 225 -49.66 2.31 1.56
N VAL A 226 -50.88 2.66 1.91
CA VAL A 226 -52.05 1.87 2.27
C VAL A 226 -52.90 2.57 3.34
N LEU A 227 -54.09 3.00 2.89
CA LEU A 227 -55.40 2.94 3.55
C LEU A 227 -55.50 3.24 5.04
#